data_442b4a330a61a088e01553f6a1a45fc1
#
_entry.id   442b4a330a61a088e01553f6a1a45fc1
#
_cell.length_a   1.000
_cell.length_b   1.000
_cell.length_c   1.000
_cell.angle_alpha   90.00
_cell.angle_beta   90.00
_cell.angle_gamma   90.00
#
_symmetry.space_group_name_H-M   'P 1'
#
loop_
_entity.id
_entity.type
_entity.pdbx_description
1 polymer ?
#
loop_
_entity_poly.entity_id
_entity_poly.type
_entity_poly.pdbx_seq_one_letter_code
_entity_poly.pdbx_strand_id
1 'polypeptide(L)'
;MAPAITHFLVGAAILLSIAVPIAMRYDVDREHAIWLVPLGGIWGLAPDAHHIAPIYAETLYAFHNSPWADVFGLHYTLDRPTVRARYYESVFGAIVAFSLATGAFWTTGRIRRFGLAARRPLERAFGVAYATIVATGLATLALWVTVSVQGAFPSVAGLVGRRGALVGGLLVIGTGAALGMLWTTLLEVGRPGFVTSPRAMAVTGGGIGIAIWAVGIAGMLPLVVGRSVPLVHLGALGALVVYGIVFGAVYGVVRGAFGLEGGGSSYM
;
A
#
# COMPACT_ATOMS: atom_id res chain seq x y z
N MET A 1 0.06 -8.73 -23.51
CA MET A 1 0.70 -8.90 -22.18
C MET A 1 1.74 -7.82 -22.03
N ALA A 2 1.89 -7.26 -20.83
CA ALA A 2 3.05 -6.44 -20.53
C ALA A 2 4.32 -7.30 -20.60
N PRO A 3 5.51 -6.70 -20.80
CA PRO A 3 6.75 -7.49 -20.81
C PRO A 3 6.95 -8.23 -19.49
N ALA A 4 7.40 -9.48 -19.53
CA ALA A 4 7.71 -10.28 -18.35
C ALA A 4 8.66 -9.54 -17.38
N ILE A 5 9.60 -8.74 -17.92
CA ILE A 5 10.50 -7.91 -17.11
C ILE A 5 9.75 -6.86 -16.27
N THR A 6 8.64 -6.31 -16.77
CA THR A 6 7.83 -5.36 -16.02
C THR A 6 7.18 -6.03 -14.81
N HIS A 7 6.55 -7.21 -15.00
CA HIS A 7 5.96 -7.99 -13.91
C HIS A 7 7.01 -8.40 -12.89
N PHE A 8 8.17 -8.86 -13.35
CA PHE A 8 9.29 -9.23 -12.48
C PHE A 8 9.76 -8.04 -11.63
N LEU A 9 10.04 -6.90 -12.24
CA LEU A 9 10.57 -5.73 -11.53
C LEU A 9 9.53 -5.12 -10.58
N VAL A 10 8.25 -5.08 -10.96
CA VAL A 10 7.19 -4.56 -10.08
C VAL A 10 6.97 -5.50 -8.90
N GLY A 11 6.92 -6.81 -9.13
CA GLY A 11 6.82 -7.79 -8.04
C GLY A 11 7.99 -7.70 -7.06
N ALA A 12 9.22 -7.60 -7.57
CA ALA A 12 10.41 -7.40 -6.75
C ALA A 12 10.37 -6.06 -5.98
N ALA A 13 9.95 -4.97 -6.62
CA ALA A 13 9.81 -3.67 -5.99
C ALA A 13 8.80 -3.69 -4.84
N ILE A 14 7.65 -4.34 -5.04
CA ILE A 14 6.61 -4.46 -4.00
C ILE A 14 7.14 -5.28 -2.83
N LEU A 15 7.77 -6.44 -3.06
CA LEU A 15 8.29 -7.27 -1.99
C LEU A 15 9.39 -6.56 -1.19
N LEU A 16 10.31 -5.86 -1.85
CA LEU A 16 11.31 -5.02 -1.18
C LEU A 16 10.66 -3.90 -0.36
N SER A 17 9.62 -3.24 -0.90
CA SER A 17 8.90 -2.18 -0.18
C SER A 17 8.21 -2.71 1.09
N ILE A 18 7.62 -3.90 1.02
CA ILE A 18 7.05 -4.59 2.19
C ILE A 18 8.14 -4.97 3.20
N ALA A 19 9.33 -5.33 2.72
CA ALA A 19 10.46 -5.68 3.57
C ALA A 19 11.05 -4.47 4.31
N VAL A 20 10.90 -3.23 3.82
CA VAL A 20 11.43 -2.02 4.46
C VAL A 20 10.99 -1.88 5.93
N PRO A 21 9.70 -1.86 6.28
CA PRO A 21 9.29 -1.75 7.68
C PRO A 21 9.76 -2.95 8.53
N ILE A 22 9.82 -4.13 7.94
CA ILE A 22 10.33 -5.35 8.61
C ILE A 22 11.82 -5.19 8.92
N ALA A 23 12.62 -4.78 7.95
CA ALA A 23 14.05 -4.55 8.09
C ALA A 23 14.37 -3.41 9.08
N MET A 24 13.52 -2.40 9.19
CA MET A 24 13.63 -1.37 10.21
C MET A 24 13.42 -1.93 11.61
N ARG A 25 12.49 -2.85 11.78
CA ARG A 25 12.14 -3.42 13.09
C ARG A 25 13.14 -4.48 13.56
N TYR A 26 13.54 -5.38 12.65
CA TYR A 26 14.25 -6.63 12.99
C TYR A 26 15.71 -6.68 12.54
N ASP A 27 16.24 -5.55 12.02
CA ASP A 27 17.63 -5.43 11.57
C ASP A 27 18.03 -6.53 10.55
N VAL A 28 17.17 -6.71 9.57
CA VAL A 28 17.36 -7.69 8.50
C VAL A 28 18.60 -7.31 7.68
N ASP A 29 19.53 -8.26 7.53
CA ASP A 29 20.74 -8.07 6.74
C ASP A 29 20.41 -7.77 5.29
N ARG A 30 21.17 -6.83 4.71
CA ARG A 30 20.97 -6.37 3.33
C ARG A 30 21.21 -7.44 2.29
N GLU A 31 21.99 -8.46 2.66
CA GLU A 31 22.25 -9.63 1.82
C GLU A 31 20.96 -10.39 1.50
N HIS A 32 19.93 -10.29 2.34
CA HIS A 32 18.63 -10.89 2.06
C HIS A 32 17.95 -10.31 0.80
N ALA A 33 18.37 -9.13 0.32
CA ALA A 33 17.89 -8.60 -0.96
C ALA A 33 18.17 -9.55 -2.12
N ILE A 34 19.25 -10.35 -2.04
CA ILE A 34 19.59 -11.35 -3.06
C ILE A 34 18.49 -12.41 -3.23
N TRP A 35 17.73 -12.68 -2.18
CA TRP A 35 16.59 -13.60 -2.21
C TRP A 35 15.26 -12.90 -2.42
N LEU A 36 15.08 -11.69 -1.84
CA LEU A 36 13.85 -10.92 -1.97
C LEU A 36 13.57 -10.50 -3.42
N VAL A 37 14.62 -10.17 -4.18
CA VAL A 37 14.46 -9.77 -5.58
C VAL A 37 13.93 -10.92 -6.45
N PRO A 38 14.58 -12.11 -6.53
CA PRO A 38 14.06 -13.20 -7.33
C PRO A 38 12.71 -13.72 -6.81
N LEU A 39 12.51 -13.79 -5.49
CA LEU A 39 11.21 -14.21 -4.94
C LEU A 39 10.08 -13.26 -5.32
N GLY A 40 10.30 -11.96 -5.21
CA GLY A 40 9.33 -10.96 -5.63
C GLY A 40 9.07 -10.97 -7.13
N GLY A 41 10.14 -11.16 -7.92
CA GLY A 41 10.04 -11.29 -9.37
C GLY A 41 9.25 -12.53 -9.80
N ILE A 42 9.53 -13.69 -9.23
CA ILE A 42 8.79 -14.94 -9.47
C ILE A 42 7.34 -14.79 -9.02
N TRP A 43 7.10 -14.19 -7.86
CA TRP A 43 5.75 -13.89 -7.39
C TRP A 43 4.98 -13.01 -8.38
N GLY A 44 5.61 -11.96 -8.93
CA GLY A 44 5.02 -11.10 -9.96
C GLY A 44 4.71 -11.83 -11.28
N LEU A 45 5.48 -12.89 -11.60
CA LEU A 45 5.30 -13.71 -12.80
C LEU A 45 4.37 -14.92 -12.57
N ALA A 46 3.94 -15.20 -11.34
CA ALA A 46 3.17 -16.40 -11.02
C ALA A 46 1.90 -16.58 -11.86
N PRO A 47 1.11 -15.52 -12.21
CA PRO A 47 -0.04 -15.69 -13.10
C PRO A 47 0.31 -16.15 -14.52
N ASP A 48 1.54 -15.92 -15.00
CA ASP A 48 2.02 -16.36 -16.31
C ASP A 48 2.34 -17.87 -16.36
N ALA A 49 2.24 -18.56 -15.23
CA ALA A 49 2.50 -20.00 -15.16
C ALA A 49 1.63 -20.83 -16.11
N HIS A 50 0.47 -20.30 -16.56
CA HIS A 50 -0.38 -20.96 -17.55
C HIS A 50 0.32 -21.24 -18.89
N HIS A 51 1.39 -20.50 -19.24
CA HIS A 51 2.18 -20.71 -20.45
C HIS A 51 3.02 -21.99 -20.42
N ILE A 52 3.38 -22.46 -19.24
CA ILE A 52 4.26 -23.62 -19.05
C ILE A 52 3.58 -24.75 -18.27
N ALA A 53 2.35 -24.54 -17.80
CA ALA A 53 1.62 -25.52 -17.02
C ALA A 53 1.16 -26.69 -17.90
N PRO A 54 1.55 -27.95 -17.58
CA PRO A 54 1.13 -29.12 -18.32
C PRO A 54 -0.33 -29.52 -18.05
N ILE A 55 -0.89 -29.03 -16.93
CA ILE A 55 -2.25 -29.31 -16.46
C ILE A 55 -2.87 -27.98 -15.95
N TYR A 56 -4.21 -27.90 -15.97
CA TYR A 56 -4.97 -26.72 -15.52
C TYR A 56 -4.65 -25.41 -16.28
N ALA A 57 -4.05 -25.47 -17.47
CA ALA A 57 -3.66 -24.29 -18.23
C ALA A 57 -4.83 -23.32 -18.47
N GLU A 58 -6.05 -23.82 -18.77
CA GLU A 58 -7.24 -23.00 -18.97
C GLU A 58 -7.69 -22.29 -17.67
N THR A 59 -7.65 -22.99 -16.54
CA THR A 59 -8.00 -22.42 -15.23
C THR A 59 -6.99 -21.33 -14.84
N LEU A 60 -5.71 -21.58 -15.03
CA LEU A 60 -4.65 -20.61 -14.80
C LEU A 60 -4.75 -19.40 -15.73
N TYR A 61 -5.11 -19.63 -17.00
CA TYR A 61 -5.37 -18.54 -17.95
C TYR A 61 -6.57 -17.69 -17.55
N ALA A 62 -7.66 -18.32 -17.08
CA ALA A 62 -8.81 -17.60 -16.56
C ALA A 62 -8.44 -16.76 -15.31
N PHE A 63 -7.63 -17.31 -14.41
CA PHE A 63 -7.10 -16.60 -13.25
C PHE A 63 -6.21 -15.42 -13.67
N HIS A 64 -5.26 -15.63 -14.59
CA HIS A 64 -4.39 -14.59 -15.14
C HIS A 64 -5.19 -13.38 -15.67
N ASN A 65 -6.31 -13.64 -16.35
CA ASN A 65 -7.17 -12.58 -16.89
C ASN A 65 -8.19 -12.02 -15.87
N SER A 66 -8.10 -12.40 -14.61
CA SER A 66 -8.99 -11.93 -13.55
C SER A 66 -8.36 -10.82 -12.73
N PRO A 67 -9.15 -9.91 -12.13
CA PRO A 67 -8.63 -8.90 -11.19
C PRO A 67 -7.88 -9.48 -9.99
N TRP A 68 -8.10 -10.75 -9.64
CA TRP A 68 -7.39 -11.44 -8.57
C TRP A 68 -5.90 -11.61 -8.85
N ALA A 69 -5.48 -11.60 -10.13
CA ALA A 69 -4.08 -11.62 -10.49
C ALA A 69 -3.30 -10.37 -10.02
N ASP A 70 -4.00 -9.29 -9.64
CA ASP A 70 -3.36 -8.10 -9.05
C ASP A 70 -2.73 -8.36 -7.68
N VAL A 71 -3.15 -9.41 -6.97
CA VAL A 71 -2.47 -9.86 -5.75
C VAL A 71 -1.02 -10.24 -6.04
N PHE A 72 -0.71 -10.63 -7.27
CA PHE A 72 0.63 -11.00 -7.72
C PHE A 72 1.32 -9.80 -8.40
N GLY A 73 1.72 -8.82 -7.62
CA GLY A 73 2.51 -7.69 -8.11
C GLY A 73 1.78 -6.79 -9.11
N LEU A 74 0.47 -6.59 -8.97
CA LEU A 74 -0.38 -5.79 -9.87
C LEU A 74 -0.45 -6.37 -11.29
N HIS A 75 -0.34 -7.68 -11.43
CA HIS A 75 -0.23 -8.37 -12.72
C HIS A 75 -1.35 -8.02 -13.69
N TYR A 76 -2.63 -8.14 -13.26
CA TYR A 76 -3.79 -7.78 -14.08
C TYR A 76 -3.80 -6.31 -14.49
N THR A 77 -3.43 -5.40 -13.57
CA THR A 77 -3.35 -3.96 -13.85
C THR A 77 -2.29 -3.66 -14.91
N LEU A 78 -1.12 -4.30 -14.84
CA LEU A 78 -0.04 -4.13 -15.81
C LEU A 78 -0.43 -4.65 -17.21
N ASP A 79 -1.25 -5.69 -17.28
CA ASP A 79 -1.73 -6.28 -18.52
C ASP A 79 -2.93 -5.54 -19.16
N ARG A 80 -3.47 -4.52 -18.53
CA ARG A 80 -4.53 -3.72 -19.13
C ARG A 80 -4.10 -3.10 -20.45
N PRO A 81 -5.00 -3.04 -21.47
CA PRO A 81 -4.66 -2.49 -22.78
C PRO A 81 -4.06 -1.10 -22.74
N THR A 82 -4.51 -0.25 -21.78
CA THR A 82 -4.01 1.12 -21.59
C THR A 82 -2.57 1.17 -21.09
N VAL A 83 -2.14 0.20 -20.30
CA VAL A 83 -0.76 0.07 -19.79
C VAL A 83 0.12 -0.58 -20.85
N ARG A 84 -0.38 -1.65 -21.47
CA ARG A 84 0.32 -2.34 -22.58
C ARG A 84 0.63 -1.42 -23.77
N ALA A 85 -0.28 -0.52 -24.11
CA ALA A 85 -0.07 0.46 -25.18
C ALA A 85 1.11 1.41 -24.89
N ARG A 86 1.52 1.52 -23.62
CA ARG A 86 2.63 2.35 -23.16
C ARG A 86 3.80 1.48 -22.72
N TYR A 87 4.30 0.66 -23.67
CA TYR A 87 5.33 -0.34 -23.39
C TYR A 87 6.58 0.25 -22.73
N TYR A 88 7.17 1.28 -23.32
CA TYR A 88 8.41 1.87 -22.82
C TYR A 88 8.21 2.54 -21.46
N GLU A 89 7.11 3.25 -21.28
CA GLU A 89 6.79 3.93 -20.02
C GLU A 89 6.55 2.92 -18.90
N SER A 90 5.92 1.77 -19.20
CA SER A 90 5.69 0.72 -18.19
C SER A 90 7.00 0.05 -17.76
N VAL A 91 7.90 -0.24 -18.71
CA VAL A 91 9.23 -0.79 -18.40
C VAL A 91 10.06 0.22 -17.62
N PHE A 92 10.11 1.48 -18.07
CA PHE A 92 10.85 2.52 -17.38
C PHE A 92 10.30 2.76 -15.96
N GLY A 93 8.98 2.83 -15.83
CA GLY A 93 8.31 2.96 -14.52
C GLY A 93 8.64 1.80 -13.58
N ALA A 94 8.70 0.56 -14.10
CA ALA A 94 9.08 -0.62 -13.31
C ALA A 94 10.54 -0.55 -12.86
N ILE A 95 11.47 -0.10 -13.74
CA ILE A 95 12.88 0.11 -13.39
C ILE A 95 13.01 1.17 -12.28
N VAL A 96 12.32 2.30 -12.42
CA VAL A 96 12.33 3.37 -11.41
C VAL A 96 11.78 2.86 -10.08
N ALA A 97 10.62 2.18 -10.09
CA ALA A 97 10.02 1.63 -8.88
C ALA A 97 10.95 0.63 -8.19
N PHE A 98 11.56 -0.28 -8.96
CA PHE A 98 12.53 -1.25 -8.44
C PHE A 98 13.78 -0.57 -7.86
N SER A 99 14.32 0.44 -8.55
CA SER A 99 15.48 1.19 -8.07
C SER A 99 15.18 1.94 -6.77
N LEU A 100 14.01 2.57 -6.67
CA LEU A 100 13.59 3.27 -5.45
C LEU A 100 13.37 2.30 -4.29
N ALA A 101 12.70 1.16 -4.53
CA ALA A 101 12.47 0.13 -3.50
C ALA A 101 13.79 -0.48 -3.01
N THR A 102 14.72 -0.75 -3.94
CA THR A 102 16.07 -1.23 -3.62
C THR A 102 16.83 -0.19 -2.80
N GLY A 103 16.83 1.07 -3.23
CA GLY A 103 17.46 2.17 -2.50
C GLY A 103 16.87 2.33 -1.09
N ALA A 104 15.54 2.27 -0.94
CA ALA A 104 14.86 2.34 0.35
C ALA A 104 15.29 1.18 1.25
N PHE A 105 15.29 -0.06 0.74
CA PHE A 105 15.71 -1.25 1.52
C PHE A 105 17.17 -1.13 1.94
N TRP A 106 18.08 -0.77 1.02
CA TRP A 106 19.51 -0.65 1.31
C TRP A 106 19.87 0.49 2.28
N THR A 107 19.07 1.56 2.30
CA THR A 107 19.27 2.69 3.21
C THR A 107 18.63 2.48 4.58
N THR A 108 17.80 1.45 4.75
CA THR A 108 17.05 1.18 6.00
C THR A 108 17.93 1.19 7.24
N GLY A 109 19.10 0.54 7.19
CA GLY A 109 20.01 0.51 8.35
C GLY A 109 20.63 1.88 8.68
N ARG A 110 20.80 2.78 7.72
CA ARG A 110 21.25 4.16 7.96
C ARG A 110 20.14 4.99 8.56
N ILE A 111 18.93 4.89 7.98
CA ILE A 111 17.72 5.59 8.45
C ILE A 111 17.39 5.17 9.88
N ARG A 112 17.46 3.87 10.19
CA ARG A 112 17.26 3.35 11.54
C ARG A 112 18.26 3.94 12.53
N ARG A 113 19.57 3.96 12.21
CA ARG A 113 20.60 4.54 13.08
C ARG A 113 20.42 6.03 13.29
N PHE A 114 20.04 6.77 12.23
CA PHE A 114 19.68 8.17 12.35
C PHE A 114 18.48 8.38 13.28
N GLY A 115 17.41 7.60 13.11
CA GLY A 115 16.20 7.67 13.92
C GLY A 115 16.41 7.32 15.39
N LEU A 116 17.24 6.30 15.69
CA LEU A 116 17.56 5.93 17.08
C LEU A 116 18.36 7.03 17.83
N ALA A 117 19.04 7.91 17.10
CA ALA A 117 19.71 9.07 17.65
C ALA A 117 18.80 10.31 17.74
N ALA A 118 17.54 10.22 17.33
CA ALA A 118 16.58 11.32 17.19
C ALA A 118 16.18 11.91 18.56
N ARG A 119 16.97 12.83 19.07
CA ARG A 119 16.68 13.60 20.30
C ARG A 119 16.17 15.02 20.00
N ARG A 120 16.32 15.48 18.76
CA ARG A 120 15.96 16.85 18.33
C ARG A 120 14.58 16.87 17.66
N PRO A 121 13.84 18.00 17.76
CA PRO A 121 12.52 18.13 17.13
C PRO A 121 12.52 17.83 15.63
N LEU A 122 13.57 18.24 14.90
CA LEU A 122 13.72 18.02 13.46
C LEU A 122 13.84 16.52 13.12
N GLU A 123 14.61 15.79 13.90
CA GLU A 123 14.81 14.34 13.72
C GLU A 123 13.51 13.58 13.98
N ARG A 124 12.74 14.03 14.99
CA ARG A 124 11.40 13.49 15.27
C ARG A 124 10.44 13.77 14.11
N ALA A 125 10.41 14.99 13.59
CA ALA A 125 9.58 15.34 12.43
C ALA A 125 9.95 14.51 11.21
N PHE A 126 11.25 14.26 10.96
CA PHE A 126 11.71 13.36 9.90
C PHE A 126 11.20 11.94 10.11
N GLY A 127 11.29 11.39 11.33
CA GLY A 127 10.81 10.03 11.63
C GLY A 127 9.31 9.89 11.40
N VAL A 128 8.51 10.87 11.81
CA VAL A 128 7.06 10.92 11.56
C VAL A 128 6.77 11.00 10.05
N ALA A 129 7.44 11.90 9.35
CA ALA A 129 7.26 12.07 7.89
C ALA A 129 7.62 10.77 7.13
N TYR A 130 8.74 10.14 7.48
CA TYR A 130 9.16 8.89 6.87
C TYR A 130 8.15 7.76 7.15
N ALA A 131 7.69 7.61 8.41
CA ALA A 131 6.68 6.63 8.77
C ALA A 131 5.38 6.86 8.00
N THR A 132 4.98 8.13 7.83
CA THR A 132 3.80 8.51 7.05
C THR A 132 3.94 8.09 5.59
N ILE A 133 5.08 8.41 4.95
CA ILE A 133 5.31 8.08 3.54
C ILE A 133 5.26 6.57 3.31
N VAL A 134 5.99 5.80 4.12
CA VAL A 134 6.05 4.33 3.98
C VAL A 134 4.68 3.71 4.24
N ALA A 135 4.01 4.11 5.33
CA ALA A 135 2.70 3.58 5.69
C ALA A 135 1.63 3.94 4.63
N THR A 136 1.62 5.19 4.16
CA THR A 136 0.69 5.65 3.11
C THR A 136 0.93 4.89 1.82
N GLY A 137 2.18 4.70 1.40
CA GLY A 137 2.51 3.97 0.18
C GLY A 137 2.00 2.54 0.20
N LEU A 138 2.31 1.78 1.26
CA LEU A 138 1.88 0.39 1.40
C LEU A 138 0.36 0.25 1.60
N ALA A 139 -0.26 1.15 2.36
CA ALA A 139 -1.71 1.16 2.54
C ALA A 139 -2.45 1.53 1.24
N THR A 140 -1.92 2.48 0.46
CA THR A 140 -2.49 2.84 -0.85
C THR A 140 -2.35 1.68 -1.85
N LEU A 141 -1.25 0.94 -1.80
CA LEU A 141 -1.09 -0.28 -2.60
C LEU A 141 -2.15 -1.33 -2.22
N ALA A 142 -2.36 -1.58 -0.92
CA ALA A 142 -3.38 -2.50 -0.44
C ALA A 142 -4.80 -2.05 -0.83
N LEU A 143 -5.09 -0.74 -0.75
CA LEU A 143 -6.33 -0.14 -1.22
C LEU A 143 -6.52 -0.37 -2.72
N TRP A 144 -5.47 -0.13 -3.52
CA TRP A 144 -5.49 -0.36 -4.96
C TRP A 144 -5.84 -1.82 -5.30
N VAL A 145 -5.12 -2.78 -4.70
CA VAL A 145 -5.38 -4.21 -4.92
C VAL A 145 -6.81 -4.56 -4.55
N THR A 146 -7.30 -4.08 -3.38
CA THR A 146 -8.67 -4.34 -2.93
C THR A 146 -9.72 -3.80 -3.91
N VAL A 147 -9.55 -2.56 -4.39
CA VAL A 147 -10.45 -1.94 -5.38
C VAL A 147 -10.36 -2.65 -6.74
N SER A 148 -9.17 -3.09 -7.13
CA SER A 148 -8.95 -3.84 -8.37
C SER A 148 -9.67 -5.18 -8.34
N VAL A 149 -9.46 -5.97 -7.30
CA VAL A 149 -10.10 -7.29 -7.11
C VAL A 149 -11.63 -7.17 -7.14
N GLN A 150 -12.18 -6.07 -6.64
CA GLN A 150 -13.62 -5.79 -6.69
C GLN A 150 -14.09 -5.29 -8.06
N GLY A 151 -13.19 -5.03 -9.02
CA GLY A 151 -13.53 -4.41 -10.31
C GLY A 151 -14.10 -2.98 -10.18
N ALA A 152 -13.84 -2.29 -9.05
CA ALA A 152 -14.57 -1.10 -8.65
C ALA A 152 -14.00 0.24 -9.19
N PHE A 153 -12.89 0.25 -9.94
CA PHE A 153 -12.33 1.48 -10.50
C PHE A 153 -13.32 2.34 -11.32
N PRO A 154 -14.17 1.75 -12.21
CA PRO A 154 -15.16 2.54 -12.93
C PRO A 154 -16.20 3.19 -12.01
N SER A 155 -16.59 2.50 -10.94
CA SER A 155 -17.52 3.03 -9.93
C SER A 155 -16.91 4.20 -9.16
N VAL A 156 -15.61 4.09 -8.80
CA VAL A 156 -14.86 5.19 -8.17
C VAL A 156 -14.77 6.40 -9.11
N ALA A 157 -14.49 6.19 -10.40
CA ALA A 157 -14.52 7.29 -11.40
C ALA A 157 -15.90 7.94 -11.51
N GLY A 158 -16.95 7.14 -11.37
CA GLY A 158 -18.34 7.60 -11.38
C GLY A 158 -18.68 8.61 -10.27
N LEU A 159 -17.98 8.57 -9.12
CA LEU A 159 -18.19 9.52 -8.02
C LEU A 159 -17.91 10.98 -8.42
N VAL A 160 -17.00 11.19 -9.38
CA VAL A 160 -16.68 12.53 -9.93
C VAL A 160 -17.28 12.76 -11.32
N GLY A 161 -18.29 11.99 -11.70
CA GLY A 161 -18.95 12.10 -13.00
C GLY A 161 -18.08 11.71 -14.20
N ARG A 162 -17.00 10.97 -13.98
CA ARG A 162 -16.07 10.50 -15.01
C ARG A 162 -16.20 9.00 -15.25
N ARG A 163 -15.62 8.52 -16.34
CA ARG A 163 -15.62 7.11 -16.71
C ARG A 163 -14.19 6.61 -16.90
N GLY A 164 -14.00 5.29 -16.67
CA GLY A 164 -12.76 4.59 -16.97
C GLY A 164 -11.90 4.29 -15.75
N ALA A 165 -11.19 3.17 -15.84
CA ALA A 165 -10.37 2.64 -14.76
C ALA A 165 -9.18 3.55 -14.41
N LEU A 166 -8.63 4.28 -15.40
CA LEU A 166 -7.52 5.20 -15.16
C LEU A 166 -7.91 6.31 -14.18
N VAL A 167 -9.06 6.96 -14.42
CA VAL A 167 -9.55 8.02 -13.53
C VAL A 167 -9.84 7.46 -12.14
N GLY A 168 -10.49 6.29 -12.06
CA GLY A 168 -10.73 5.60 -10.79
C GLY A 168 -9.42 5.27 -10.06
N GLY A 169 -8.40 4.82 -10.76
CA GLY A 169 -7.09 4.54 -10.19
C GLY A 169 -6.39 5.79 -9.64
N LEU A 170 -6.39 6.88 -10.39
CA LEU A 170 -5.83 8.16 -9.91
C LEU A 170 -6.56 8.68 -8.67
N LEU A 171 -7.89 8.51 -8.61
CA LEU A 171 -8.68 8.86 -7.42
C LEU A 171 -8.33 7.97 -6.22
N VAL A 172 -8.11 6.67 -6.43
CA VAL A 172 -7.67 5.77 -5.36
C VAL A 172 -6.31 6.19 -4.81
N ILE A 173 -5.34 6.54 -5.67
CA ILE A 173 -4.03 7.04 -5.24
C ILE A 173 -4.17 8.34 -4.46
N GLY A 174 -4.91 9.31 -5.00
CA GLY A 174 -5.14 10.61 -4.34
C GLY A 174 -5.85 10.46 -2.99
N THR A 175 -6.87 9.61 -2.94
CA THR A 175 -7.59 9.29 -1.69
C THR A 175 -6.67 8.62 -0.69
N GLY A 176 -5.86 7.64 -1.10
CA GLY A 176 -4.90 6.99 -0.23
C GLY A 176 -3.90 7.97 0.36
N ALA A 177 -3.35 8.89 -0.46
CA ALA A 177 -2.45 9.93 0.02
C ALA A 177 -3.12 10.88 1.02
N ALA A 178 -4.33 11.34 0.73
CA ALA A 178 -5.10 12.22 1.62
C ALA A 178 -5.43 11.54 2.95
N LEU A 179 -5.86 10.28 2.90
CA LEU A 179 -6.14 9.49 4.09
C LEU A 179 -4.87 9.30 4.94
N GLY A 180 -3.73 9.00 4.33
CA GLY A 180 -2.47 8.82 5.06
C GLY A 180 -2.07 10.08 5.84
N MET A 181 -2.20 11.26 5.22
CA MET A 181 -1.97 12.54 5.92
C MET A 181 -2.96 12.77 7.05
N LEU A 182 -4.25 12.51 6.82
CA LEU A 182 -5.30 12.63 7.83
C LEU A 182 -5.03 11.70 9.02
N TRP A 183 -4.71 10.43 8.75
CA TRP A 183 -4.40 9.46 9.80
C TRP A 183 -3.21 9.84 10.64
N THR A 184 -2.11 10.25 10.00
CA THR A 184 -0.93 10.72 10.72
C THR A 184 -1.28 11.90 11.64
N THR A 185 -2.04 12.87 11.11
CA THR A 185 -2.47 14.03 11.90
C THR A 185 -3.30 13.60 13.11
N LEU A 186 -4.28 12.73 12.93
CA LEU A 186 -5.12 12.21 14.01
C LEU A 186 -4.31 11.45 15.07
N LEU A 187 -3.34 10.63 14.65
CA LEU A 187 -2.50 9.85 15.56
C LEU A 187 -1.48 10.73 16.33
N GLU A 188 -0.91 11.75 15.67
CA GLU A 188 0.08 12.62 16.32
C GLU A 188 -0.56 13.71 17.19
N VAL A 189 -1.71 14.27 16.78
CA VAL A 189 -2.43 15.29 17.56
C VAL A 189 -3.23 14.65 18.69
N GLY A 190 -3.93 13.56 18.41
CA GLY A 190 -4.79 12.87 19.39
C GLY A 190 -4.00 12.17 20.51
N ARG A 191 -2.73 11.83 20.27
CA ARG A 191 -1.83 11.12 21.22
C ARG A 191 -2.57 10.18 22.19
N PRO A 192 -3.38 9.26 21.71
CA PRO A 192 -4.01 8.33 22.62
C PRO A 192 -2.90 7.49 23.25
N GLY A 193 -2.68 7.66 24.56
CA GLY A 193 -1.60 7.00 25.30
C GLY A 193 -1.66 5.47 25.27
N PHE A 194 -2.77 4.91 24.79
CA PHE A 194 -2.95 3.48 24.58
C PHE A 194 -2.42 2.98 23.21
N VAL A 195 -2.07 3.87 22.27
CA VAL A 195 -1.62 3.48 20.92
C VAL A 195 -0.10 3.42 20.91
N THR A 196 0.45 2.41 21.57
CA THR A 196 1.92 2.27 21.74
C THR A 196 2.48 1.09 20.92
N SER A 197 1.66 0.13 20.51
CA SER A 197 2.11 -1.04 19.77
C SER A 197 1.62 -1.05 18.32
N PRO A 198 2.36 -1.67 17.37
CA PRO A 198 1.93 -1.82 15.99
C PRO A 198 0.57 -2.52 15.86
N ARG A 199 0.26 -3.47 16.76
CA ARG A 199 -1.04 -4.16 16.80
C ARG A 199 -2.17 -3.22 17.21
N ALA A 200 -1.97 -2.42 18.27
CA ALA A 200 -2.95 -1.43 18.68
C ALA A 200 -3.20 -0.39 17.58
N MET A 201 -2.13 0.08 16.91
CA MET A 201 -2.25 1.00 15.78
C MET A 201 -2.99 0.38 14.58
N ALA A 202 -2.78 -0.90 14.29
CA ALA A 202 -3.54 -1.61 13.25
C ALA A 202 -5.03 -1.68 13.57
N VAL A 203 -5.39 -2.03 14.80
CA VAL A 203 -6.79 -2.08 15.27
C VAL A 203 -7.43 -0.68 15.22
N THR A 204 -6.72 0.32 15.73
CA THR A 204 -7.18 1.73 15.67
C THR A 204 -7.35 2.19 14.24
N GLY A 205 -6.41 1.87 13.35
CA GLY A 205 -6.48 2.17 11.93
C GLY A 205 -7.71 1.54 11.27
N GLY A 206 -7.98 0.27 11.54
CA GLY A 206 -9.19 -0.42 11.07
C GLY A 206 -10.48 0.24 11.59
N GLY A 207 -10.50 0.60 12.88
CA GLY A 207 -11.63 1.32 13.50
C GLY A 207 -11.89 2.69 12.87
N ILE A 208 -10.83 3.46 12.59
CA ILE A 208 -10.94 4.73 11.87
C ILE A 208 -11.45 4.48 10.44
N GLY A 209 -11.00 3.39 9.75
CA GLY A 209 -11.50 3.00 8.43
C GLY A 209 -13.02 2.78 8.44
N ILE A 210 -13.54 2.11 9.47
CA ILE A 210 -14.99 1.94 9.68
C ILE A 210 -15.67 3.30 9.90
N ALA A 211 -15.10 4.17 10.73
CA ALA A 211 -15.66 5.49 11.02
C ALA A 211 -15.70 6.38 9.76
N ILE A 212 -14.65 6.41 8.95
CA ILE A 212 -14.62 7.15 7.68
C ILE A 212 -15.65 6.59 6.69
N TRP A 213 -15.79 5.27 6.63
CA TRP A 213 -16.84 4.66 5.82
C TRP A 213 -18.22 5.08 6.30
N ALA A 214 -18.51 4.98 7.59
CA ALA A 214 -19.83 5.29 8.15
C ALA A 214 -20.20 6.77 7.96
N VAL A 215 -19.27 7.68 8.26
CA VAL A 215 -19.52 9.13 8.15
C VAL A 215 -19.39 9.62 6.71
N GLY A 216 -18.32 9.24 6.00
CA GLY A 216 -18.01 9.73 4.66
C GLY A 216 -18.86 9.08 3.58
N ILE A 217 -18.82 7.76 3.49
CA ILE A 217 -19.47 7.00 2.40
C ILE A 217 -20.96 6.81 2.68
N ALA A 218 -21.34 6.35 3.88
CA ALA A 218 -22.73 6.08 4.21
C ALA A 218 -23.52 7.34 4.61
N GLY A 219 -22.86 8.32 5.23
CA GLY A 219 -23.50 9.56 5.70
C GLY A 219 -23.42 10.71 4.72
N MET A 220 -22.20 11.23 4.44
CA MET A 220 -22.04 12.48 3.69
C MET A 220 -22.16 12.32 2.17
N LEU A 221 -21.67 11.22 1.59
CA LEU A 221 -21.65 11.04 0.15
C LEU A 221 -23.05 11.10 -0.49
N PRO A 222 -24.11 10.48 0.07
CA PRO A 222 -25.47 10.62 -0.45
C PRO A 222 -25.98 12.06 -0.46
N LEU A 223 -25.61 12.86 0.55
CA LEU A 223 -25.99 14.27 0.67
C LEU A 223 -25.29 15.13 -0.38
N VAL A 224 -24.02 14.87 -0.67
CA VAL A 224 -23.21 15.63 -1.61
C VAL A 224 -23.52 15.28 -3.06
N VAL A 225 -23.70 13.98 -3.36
CA VAL A 225 -23.91 13.49 -4.73
C VAL A 225 -25.38 13.58 -5.15
N GLY A 226 -26.31 13.83 -4.21
CA GLY A 226 -27.74 13.98 -4.49
C GLY A 226 -28.40 12.73 -5.08
N ARG A 227 -27.76 11.56 -4.97
CA ARG A 227 -28.28 10.27 -5.42
C ARG A 227 -28.42 9.34 -4.22
N SER A 228 -29.50 8.55 -4.22
CA SER A 228 -29.57 7.38 -3.36
C SER A 228 -28.41 6.46 -3.77
N VAL A 229 -27.28 6.57 -3.06
CA VAL A 229 -26.21 5.60 -3.22
C VAL A 229 -26.81 4.26 -2.76
N PRO A 230 -26.86 3.25 -3.65
CA PRO A 230 -27.37 1.94 -3.22
C PRO A 230 -26.56 1.55 -2.00
N LEU A 231 -27.32 1.26 -0.95
CA LEU A 231 -26.86 0.90 0.36
C LEU A 231 -25.48 0.22 0.30
N VAL A 232 -24.50 0.96 0.89
CA VAL A 232 -23.42 0.28 1.54
C VAL A 232 -22.61 -0.57 0.59
N HIS A 233 -21.70 0.06 -0.11
CA HIS A 233 -20.62 -0.69 -0.73
C HIS A 233 -19.80 -1.38 0.37
N LEU A 234 -20.19 -2.58 0.78
CA LEU A 234 -19.40 -3.43 1.69
C LEU A 234 -17.96 -3.56 1.18
N GLY A 235 -17.80 -3.50 -0.15
CA GLY A 235 -16.50 -3.39 -0.77
C GLY A 235 -15.72 -2.14 -0.37
N ALA A 236 -16.36 -0.97 -0.28
CA ALA A 236 -15.72 0.25 0.19
C ALA A 236 -15.37 0.17 1.67
N LEU A 237 -16.24 -0.42 2.50
CA LEU A 237 -15.94 -0.71 3.90
C LEU A 237 -14.69 -1.59 4.01
N GLY A 238 -14.68 -2.74 3.30
CA GLY A 238 -13.53 -3.65 3.30
C GLY A 238 -12.25 -2.95 2.85
N ALA A 239 -12.31 -2.15 1.80
CA ALA A 239 -11.16 -1.42 1.27
C ALA A 239 -10.60 -0.39 2.28
N LEU A 240 -11.46 0.37 2.97
CA LEU A 240 -11.05 1.34 3.98
C LEU A 240 -10.54 0.67 5.27
N VAL A 241 -11.11 -0.45 5.67
CA VAL A 241 -10.64 -1.24 6.81
C VAL A 241 -9.25 -1.82 6.51
N VAL A 242 -9.05 -2.42 5.34
CA VAL A 242 -7.75 -2.95 4.91
C VAL A 242 -6.72 -1.82 4.85
N TYR A 243 -7.07 -0.69 4.24
CA TYR A 243 -6.20 0.49 4.23
C TYR A 243 -5.78 0.90 5.64
N GLY A 244 -6.75 1.04 6.56
CA GLY A 244 -6.50 1.48 7.93
C GLY A 244 -5.64 0.51 8.73
N ILE A 245 -5.89 -0.80 8.60
CA ILE A 245 -5.09 -1.84 9.25
C ILE A 245 -3.66 -1.80 8.75
N VAL A 246 -3.44 -1.78 7.43
CA VAL A 246 -2.10 -1.74 6.83
C VAL A 246 -1.37 -0.46 7.22
N PHE A 247 -2.04 0.69 7.10
CA PHE A 247 -1.47 1.97 7.51
C PHE A 247 -1.04 1.95 8.98
N GLY A 248 -1.95 1.59 9.89
CA GLY A 248 -1.69 1.56 11.32
C GLY A 248 -0.56 0.60 11.70
N ALA A 249 -0.56 -0.62 11.14
CA ALA A 249 0.49 -1.61 11.38
C ALA A 249 1.86 -1.10 10.94
N VAL A 250 1.97 -0.63 9.69
CA VAL A 250 3.23 -0.15 9.11
C VAL A 250 3.71 1.12 9.81
N TYR A 251 2.81 2.07 10.04
CA TYR A 251 3.12 3.30 10.76
C TYR A 251 3.64 3.00 12.17
N GLY A 252 2.98 2.10 12.90
CA GLY A 252 3.42 1.68 14.23
C GLY A 252 4.79 1.01 14.22
N VAL A 253 5.05 0.13 13.26
CA VAL A 253 6.37 -0.53 13.13
C VAL A 253 7.47 0.48 12.84
N VAL A 254 7.26 1.35 11.87
CA VAL A 254 8.27 2.34 11.46
C VAL A 254 8.48 3.39 12.55
N ARG A 255 7.40 3.90 13.15
CA ARG A 255 7.46 4.85 14.26
C ARG A 255 8.21 4.29 15.47
N GLY A 256 7.94 3.02 15.81
CA GLY A 256 8.64 2.32 16.87
C GLY A 256 10.13 2.13 16.58
N ALA A 257 10.51 1.89 15.32
CA ALA A 257 11.89 1.79 14.90
C ALA A 257 12.67 3.12 15.07
N PHE A 258 11.98 4.26 15.06
CA PHE A 258 12.55 5.57 15.37
C PHE A 258 12.53 5.92 16.88
N GLY A 259 12.08 5.02 17.74
CA GLY A 259 11.98 5.30 19.20
C GLY A 259 11.01 6.43 19.55
N LEU A 260 10.04 6.70 18.67
CA LEU A 260 9.03 7.76 18.85
C LEU A 260 7.87 7.30 19.77
N GLU A 261 7.98 6.11 20.34
CA GLU A 261 7.04 5.61 21.34
C GLU A 261 7.24 6.44 22.62
N GLY A 262 6.22 7.20 22.98
CA GLY A 262 6.03 8.06 24.13
C GLY A 262 7.20 8.27 25.09
N GLY A 263 7.72 9.46 25.14
CA GLY A 263 8.54 9.94 26.25
C GLY A 263 7.74 10.06 27.55
N GLY A 264 7.24 8.94 28.05
CA GLY A 264 6.52 8.80 29.30
C GLY A 264 7.18 7.73 30.16
N SER A 265 7.86 8.17 31.23
CA SER A 265 8.41 7.37 32.33
C SER A 265 9.72 6.61 32.07
N SER A 266 10.81 7.33 32.04
CA SER A 266 12.10 6.82 32.55
C SER A 266 12.70 7.78 33.54
N TYR A 267 11.88 8.24 34.48
CA TYR A 267 12.34 8.88 35.73
C TYR A 267 11.64 8.16 36.89
N MET A 268 12.15 6.98 37.25
CA MET A 268 12.15 6.43 38.59
C MET A 268 13.40 5.60 38.77
#